data_2f47605e36603c9bf57cc8f4786aa445
#
_entry.id   2f47605e36603c9bf57cc8f4786aa445
#
_cell.length_a   1.000
_cell.length_b   1.000
_cell.length_c   1.000
_cell.angle_alpha   90.00
_cell.angle_beta   90.00
_cell.angle_gamma   90.00
#
_symmetry.space_group_name_H-M   'P 1'
#
loop_
_entity.id
_entity.type
_entity.pdbx_description
1 polymer ?
#
loop_
_entity_poly.entity_id
_entity_poly.type
_entity_poly.pdbx_seq_one_letter_code
_entity_poly.pdbx_strand_id
1 'polypeptide(L)'
;MRMMSIASGSSGNCIYIGSDNTHILIDAGVSRKKILEGLAAADLSVNDISAVFVTHEHSDHIKGLGVLTRKDKVPVYSTRGTRDGIFEAGTLGELPGELFRVIEPDSDICIDDLQIHAFRVSHDAKEPVAYTCLLYTSPSP
;
A
#
# COMPACT_ATOMS: atom_id res chain seq x y z
N MET A 1 -8.13 9.95 -12.34
CA MET A 1 -7.72 8.97 -11.31
C MET A 1 -8.57 7.72 -11.43
N ARG A 2 -7.95 6.56 -11.33
CA ARG A 2 -8.63 5.27 -11.42
C ARG A 2 -8.48 4.51 -10.11
N MET A 3 -9.50 3.73 -9.78
CA MET A 3 -9.47 2.85 -8.61
C MET A 3 -10.01 1.48 -9.00
N MET A 4 -9.33 0.42 -8.56
CA MET A 4 -9.74 -0.93 -8.90
C MET A 4 -9.46 -1.86 -7.71
N SER A 5 -10.44 -2.66 -7.33
CA SER A 5 -10.23 -3.69 -6.32
C SER A 5 -9.56 -4.89 -6.95
N ILE A 6 -8.34 -5.21 -6.52
CA ILE A 6 -7.67 -6.44 -6.92
C ILE A 6 -8.22 -7.61 -6.11
N ALA A 7 -8.47 -7.36 -4.83
CA ALA A 7 -9.09 -8.34 -3.94
C ALA A 7 -9.73 -7.65 -2.75
N SER A 8 -10.80 -8.21 -2.22
CA SER A 8 -11.44 -7.70 -1.01
C SER A 8 -12.05 -8.87 -0.22
N GLY A 9 -12.09 -8.72 1.11
CA GLY A 9 -12.68 -9.70 1.99
C GLY A 9 -11.69 -10.31 2.97
N SER A 10 -12.13 -11.32 3.69
CA SER A 10 -11.33 -11.95 4.75
C SER A 10 -10.16 -12.77 4.21
N SER A 11 -10.16 -13.13 2.94
CA SER A 11 -9.06 -13.89 2.34
C SER A 11 -7.94 -13.00 1.81
N GLY A 12 -8.14 -11.69 1.77
CA GLY A 12 -7.11 -10.75 1.39
C GLY A 12 -7.67 -9.48 0.77
N ASN A 13 -6.97 -8.37 0.99
CA ASN A 13 -7.38 -7.05 0.53
C ASN A 13 -6.24 -6.38 -0.22
N CYS A 14 -6.55 -5.83 -1.38
CA CYS A 14 -5.60 -5.08 -2.18
C CYS A 14 -6.36 -4.19 -3.14
N ILE A 15 -6.12 -2.89 -3.06
CA ILE A 15 -6.78 -1.91 -3.92
C ILE A 15 -5.71 -1.18 -4.73
N TYR A 16 -5.95 -1.08 -6.04
CA TYR A 16 -5.11 -0.30 -6.92
C TYR A 16 -5.69 1.12 -7.07
N ILE A 17 -4.83 2.13 -6.98
CA ILE A 17 -5.18 3.52 -7.25
C ILE A 17 -4.11 4.10 -8.15
N GLY A 18 -4.53 4.80 -9.20
CA GLY A 18 -3.57 5.40 -10.11
C GLY A 18 -4.09 6.60 -10.88
N SER A 19 -3.15 7.40 -11.33
CA SER A 19 -3.34 8.44 -12.33
C SER A 19 -2.79 7.92 -13.66
N ASP A 20 -2.64 8.78 -14.65
CA ASP A 20 -1.97 8.40 -15.89
C ASP A 20 -0.48 8.14 -15.68
N ASN A 21 0.12 8.74 -14.65
CA ASN A 21 1.57 8.70 -14.44
C ASN A 21 2.00 7.94 -13.19
N THR A 22 1.12 7.78 -12.20
CA THR A 22 1.49 7.27 -10.88
C THR A 22 0.53 6.17 -10.45
N HIS A 23 1.08 5.07 -9.93
CA HIS A 23 0.31 3.89 -9.56
C HIS A 23 0.72 3.42 -8.18
N ILE A 24 -0.25 3.21 -7.30
CA ILE A 24 -0.01 2.73 -5.95
C ILE A 24 -0.98 1.61 -5.59
N LEU A 25 -0.63 0.87 -4.54
CA LEU A 25 -1.53 -0.13 -3.94
C LEU A 25 -1.87 0.31 -2.52
N ILE A 26 -3.12 0.11 -2.12
CA ILE A 26 -3.54 0.21 -0.73
C ILE A 26 -3.70 -1.22 -0.24
N ASP A 27 -2.84 -1.62 0.67
CA ASP A 27 -2.68 -2.98 1.18
C ASP A 27 -2.22 -3.98 0.12
N ALA A 28 -1.60 -5.06 0.56
CA ALA A 28 -1.13 -6.14 -0.30
C ALA A 28 -1.40 -7.46 0.41
N GLY A 29 -2.70 -7.71 0.64
CA GLY A 29 -3.16 -8.83 1.45
C GLY A 29 -3.34 -10.14 0.72
N VAL A 30 -2.90 -10.22 -0.54
CA VAL A 30 -2.95 -11.45 -1.34
C VAL A 30 -1.55 -11.74 -1.88
N SER A 31 -1.37 -12.92 -2.47
CA SER A 31 -0.07 -13.32 -3.01
C SER A 31 0.38 -12.38 -4.13
N ARG A 32 1.69 -12.31 -4.33
CA ARG A 32 2.27 -11.54 -5.44
C ARG A 32 1.66 -11.96 -6.78
N LYS A 33 1.50 -13.26 -6.98
CA LYS A 33 0.89 -13.78 -8.21
C LYS A 33 -0.48 -13.16 -8.48
N LYS A 34 -1.33 -13.12 -7.45
CA LYS A 34 -2.66 -12.56 -7.58
C LYS A 34 -2.64 -11.05 -7.83
N ILE A 35 -1.69 -10.35 -7.20
CA ILE A 35 -1.50 -8.92 -7.45
C ILE A 35 -1.10 -8.68 -8.90
N LEU A 36 -0.16 -9.48 -9.42
CA LEU A 36 0.28 -9.35 -10.81
C LEU A 36 -0.85 -9.63 -11.80
N GLU A 37 -1.67 -10.63 -11.51
CA GLU A 37 -2.83 -10.93 -12.35
C GLU A 37 -3.82 -9.76 -12.39
N GLY A 38 -4.07 -9.15 -11.22
CA GLY A 38 -4.95 -7.99 -11.15
C GLY A 38 -4.41 -6.79 -11.88
N LEU A 39 -3.11 -6.54 -11.77
CA LEU A 39 -2.47 -5.44 -12.49
C LEU A 39 -2.48 -5.68 -14.00
N ALA A 40 -2.24 -6.91 -14.43
CA ALA A 40 -2.25 -7.25 -15.85
C ALA A 40 -3.63 -7.02 -16.48
N ALA A 41 -4.70 -7.23 -15.73
CA ALA A 41 -6.05 -6.95 -16.20
C ALA A 41 -6.28 -5.47 -16.50
N ALA A 42 -5.45 -4.60 -15.92
CA ALA A 42 -5.48 -3.15 -16.17
C ALA A 42 -4.32 -2.69 -17.06
N ASP A 43 -3.66 -3.62 -17.74
CA ASP A 43 -2.49 -3.37 -18.59
C ASP A 43 -1.32 -2.76 -17.82
N LEU A 44 -1.15 -3.15 -16.56
CA LEU A 44 -0.08 -2.67 -15.70
C LEU A 44 0.83 -3.83 -15.29
N SER A 45 2.09 -3.50 -14.98
CA SER A 45 3.03 -4.43 -14.39
C SER A 45 3.42 -3.98 -13.00
N VAL A 46 4.04 -4.87 -12.22
CA VAL A 46 4.50 -4.51 -10.87
C VAL A 46 5.56 -3.39 -10.91
N ASN A 47 6.29 -3.28 -12.01
CA ASN A 47 7.30 -2.22 -12.17
C ASN A 47 6.67 -0.83 -12.26
N ASP A 48 5.39 -0.74 -12.56
CA ASP A 48 4.66 0.52 -12.59
C ASP A 48 4.25 1.00 -11.21
N ILE A 49 4.31 0.13 -10.19
CA ILE A 49 3.85 0.46 -8.85
C ILE A 49 4.93 1.22 -8.09
N SER A 50 4.60 2.43 -7.69
CA SER A 50 5.52 3.32 -6.96
C SER A 50 5.57 3.06 -5.47
N ALA A 51 4.49 2.55 -4.88
CA ALA A 51 4.42 2.35 -3.45
C ALA A 51 3.22 1.49 -3.05
N VAL A 52 3.33 0.87 -1.87
CA VAL A 52 2.21 0.23 -1.19
C VAL A 52 1.96 0.98 0.11
N PHE A 53 0.71 1.39 0.34
CA PHE A 53 0.30 2.02 1.59
C PHE A 53 -0.48 1.00 2.41
N VAL A 54 -0.07 0.75 3.63
CA VAL A 54 -0.68 -0.28 4.49
C VAL A 54 -1.58 0.37 5.53
N THR A 55 -2.81 -0.13 5.65
CA THR A 55 -3.79 0.39 6.60
C THR A 55 -3.53 -0.12 8.01
N HIS A 56 -3.25 -1.39 8.15
CA HIS A 56 -2.95 -2.02 9.43
C HIS A 56 -2.27 -3.38 9.21
N GLU A 57 -1.76 -3.99 10.29
CA GLU A 57 -0.87 -5.14 10.20
C GLU A 57 -1.54 -6.53 10.15
N HIS A 58 -2.85 -6.61 10.04
CA HIS A 58 -3.53 -7.89 9.94
C HIS A 58 -3.13 -8.65 8.67
N SER A 59 -3.07 -9.98 8.75
CA SER A 59 -2.52 -10.82 7.69
C SER A 59 -3.21 -10.65 6.34
N ASP A 60 -4.52 -10.40 6.34
CA ASP A 60 -5.30 -10.21 5.11
C ASP A 60 -5.05 -8.85 4.45
N HIS A 61 -4.13 -8.04 4.99
CA HIS A 61 -3.71 -6.76 4.43
C HIS A 61 -2.22 -6.71 4.09
N ILE A 62 -1.43 -7.70 4.52
CA ILE A 62 0.03 -7.64 4.36
C ILE A 62 0.66 -8.88 3.72
N LYS A 63 -0.14 -9.89 3.40
CA LYS A 63 0.37 -11.21 2.98
C LYS A 63 1.41 -11.16 1.85
N GLY A 64 1.23 -10.30 0.87
CA GLY A 64 2.13 -10.19 -0.28
C GLY A 64 3.32 -9.24 -0.10
N LEU A 65 3.40 -8.53 1.02
CA LEU A 65 4.43 -7.50 1.21
C LEU A 65 5.85 -8.05 1.17
N GLY A 66 6.05 -9.23 1.78
CA GLY A 66 7.39 -9.80 1.85
C GLY A 66 8.02 -9.99 0.47
N VAL A 67 7.29 -10.63 -0.42
CA VAL A 67 7.78 -10.92 -1.77
C VAL A 67 7.89 -9.65 -2.60
N LEU A 68 6.89 -8.75 -2.52
CA LEU A 68 6.93 -7.48 -3.24
C LEU A 68 8.16 -6.65 -2.86
N THR A 69 8.49 -6.59 -1.58
CA THR A 69 9.65 -5.80 -1.12
C THR A 69 10.96 -6.46 -1.50
N ARG A 70 11.09 -7.79 -1.30
CA ARG A 70 12.33 -8.48 -1.61
C ARG A 70 12.61 -8.59 -3.10
N LYS A 71 11.57 -8.88 -3.89
CA LYS A 71 11.74 -9.15 -5.32
C LYS A 71 11.62 -7.90 -6.17
N ASP A 72 10.59 -7.08 -5.90
CA ASP A 72 10.27 -5.94 -6.75
C ASP A 72 10.73 -4.61 -6.17
N LYS A 73 11.24 -4.61 -4.93
CA LYS A 73 11.77 -3.41 -4.27
C LYS A 73 10.75 -2.29 -4.14
N VAL A 74 9.48 -2.62 -3.98
CA VAL A 74 8.42 -1.62 -3.84
C VAL A 74 8.47 -1.01 -2.45
N PRO A 75 8.54 0.32 -2.32
CA PRO A 75 8.50 0.97 -1.01
C PRO A 75 7.15 0.77 -0.33
N VAL A 76 7.18 0.66 1.00
CA VAL A 76 5.99 0.46 1.83
C VAL A 76 5.85 1.64 2.78
N TYR A 77 4.67 2.23 2.82
CA TYR A 77 4.34 3.34 3.72
C TYR A 77 3.31 2.88 4.74
N SER A 78 3.58 3.12 6.00
CA SER A 78 2.68 2.77 7.10
C SER A 78 2.97 3.62 8.32
N THR A 79 2.06 3.62 9.29
CA THR A 79 2.34 4.22 10.58
C THR A 79 3.40 3.39 11.31
N ARG A 80 4.02 3.98 12.33
CA ARG A 80 5.06 3.29 13.13
C ARG A 80 4.49 2.05 13.80
N GLY A 81 3.30 2.13 14.37
CA GLY A 81 2.68 0.98 15.03
C GLY A 81 2.40 -0.17 14.08
N THR A 82 1.93 0.15 12.88
CA THR A 82 1.69 -0.86 11.84
C THR A 82 3.00 -1.50 11.40
N ARG A 83 4.04 -0.68 11.17
CA ARG A 83 5.36 -1.18 10.81
C ARG A 83 5.90 -2.13 11.89
N ASP A 84 5.83 -1.71 13.14
CA ASP A 84 6.31 -2.54 14.24
C ASP A 84 5.53 -3.84 14.33
N GLY A 85 4.22 -3.79 14.12
CA GLY A 85 3.39 -4.99 14.10
C GLY A 85 3.77 -5.96 12.98
N ILE A 86 4.06 -5.45 11.80
CA ILE A 86 4.49 -6.27 10.66
C ILE A 86 5.81 -6.97 10.99
N PHE A 87 6.78 -6.24 11.54
CA PHE A 87 8.09 -6.81 11.85
C PHE A 87 8.03 -7.78 13.04
N GLU A 88 7.25 -7.45 14.08
CA GLU A 88 7.10 -8.31 15.25
C GLU A 88 6.42 -9.64 14.93
N ALA A 89 5.45 -9.62 14.02
CA ALA A 89 4.72 -10.83 13.64
C ALA A 89 5.64 -11.87 13.02
N GLY A 90 6.63 -11.44 12.26
CA GLY A 90 7.60 -12.33 11.65
C GLY A 90 7.05 -13.29 10.60
N THR A 91 5.79 -13.10 10.16
CA THR A 91 5.12 -14.03 9.25
C THR A 91 5.55 -13.85 7.79
N LEU A 92 6.17 -12.73 7.46
CA LEU A 92 6.56 -12.40 6.08
C LEU A 92 8.01 -12.74 5.77
N GLY A 93 8.72 -13.35 6.71
CA GLY A 93 10.13 -13.65 6.55
C GLY A 93 10.99 -12.41 6.72
N GLU A 94 12.17 -12.42 6.14
CA GLU A 94 13.10 -11.29 6.23
C GLU A 94 12.59 -10.13 5.37
N LEU A 95 12.54 -8.93 5.96
CA LEU A 95 12.03 -7.75 5.27
C LEU A 95 13.14 -6.71 5.11
N PRO A 96 13.26 -6.09 3.92
CA PRO A 96 14.23 -5.01 3.70
C PRO A 96 13.75 -3.72 4.37
N GLY A 97 14.23 -3.47 5.59
CA GLY A 97 13.77 -2.35 6.41
C GLY A 97 13.91 -0.99 5.74
N GLU A 98 14.89 -0.82 4.85
CA GLU A 98 15.12 0.43 4.12
C GLU A 98 13.98 0.80 3.17
N LEU A 99 13.13 -0.15 2.82
CA LEU A 99 11.96 0.11 1.97
C LEU A 99 10.73 0.51 2.78
N PHE A 100 10.77 0.31 4.10
CA PHE A 100 9.64 0.63 4.97
C PHE A 100 9.76 2.06 5.47
N ARG A 101 8.81 2.90 5.11
CA ARG A 101 8.79 4.32 5.44
C ARG A 101 7.65 4.62 6.39
N VAL A 102 7.98 5.24 7.52
CA VAL A 102 6.99 5.58 8.55
C VAL A 102 6.33 6.90 8.20
N ILE A 103 5.00 6.92 8.28
CA ILE A 103 4.21 8.14 8.10
C ILE A 103 3.44 8.43 9.37
N GLU A 104 3.10 9.72 9.57
CA GLU A 104 2.30 10.13 10.70
C GLU A 104 0.81 10.09 10.34
N PRO A 105 -0.07 9.67 11.27
CA PRO A 105 -1.52 9.83 11.06
C PRO A 105 -1.84 11.31 10.86
N ASP A 106 -2.88 11.57 10.10
CA ASP A 106 -3.36 12.93 9.79
C ASP A 106 -2.34 13.74 8.98
N SER A 107 -1.49 13.05 8.22
CA SER A 107 -0.52 13.69 7.34
C SER A 107 -0.83 13.40 5.88
N ASP A 108 -0.25 14.22 5.01
CA ASP A 108 -0.34 14.05 3.56
C ASP A 108 0.98 13.57 3.01
N ILE A 109 0.93 12.59 2.12
CA ILE A 109 2.08 12.06 1.42
C ILE A 109 1.84 12.25 -0.08
N CYS A 110 2.80 12.86 -0.76
CA CYS A 110 2.71 13.05 -2.20
C CYS A 110 3.61 12.06 -2.92
N ILE A 111 3.03 11.30 -3.84
CA ILE A 111 3.76 10.43 -4.76
C ILE A 111 3.46 10.97 -6.14
N ASP A 112 4.41 11.73 -6.69
CA ASP A 112 4.26 12.43 -7.98
C ASP A 112 2.95 13.24 -8.02
N ASP A 113 1.98 12.87 -8.85
CA ASP A 113 0.73 13.60 -8.97
C ASP A 113 -0.40 13.07 -8.07
N LEU A 114 -0.11 12.10 -7.20
CA LEU A 114 -1.09 11.61 -6.23
C LEU A 114 -0.79 12.17 -4.84
N GLN A 115 -1.82 12.67 -4.19
CA GLN A 115 -1.74 13.08 -2.79
C GLN A 115 -2.54 12.08 -1.95
N ILE A 116 -1.88 11.47 -1.00
CA ILE A 116 -2.48 10.45 -0.12
C ILE A 116 -2.55 11.03 1.28
N HIS A 117 -3.75 11.05 1.85
CA HIS A 117 -3.97 11.51 3.22
C HIS A 117 -4.28 10.32 4.12
N ALA A 118 -3.49 10.16 5.19
CA ALA A 118 -3.69 9.12 6.19
C ALA A 118 -4.49 9.69 7.36
N PHE A 119 -5.54 8.98 7.79
CA PHE A 119 -6.31 9.39 8.95
C PHE A 119 -6.59 8.20 9.86
N ARG A 120 -6.64 8.46 11.16
CA ARG A 120 -6.85 7.42 12.16
C ARG A 120 -8.24 6.82 12.05
N VAL A 121 -8.31 5.50 12.26
CA VAL A 121 -9.57 4.79 12.33
C VAL A 121 -9.61 3.95 13.60
N SER A 122 -10.82 3.61 14.06
CA SER A 122 -11.00 2.72 15.19
C SER A 122 -11.03 1.29 14.66
N HIS A 123 -10.00 0.51 15.00
CA HIS A 123 -9.87 -0.86 14.55
C HIS A 123 -8.97 -1.64 15.52
N ASP A 124 -9.09 -2.96 15.54
CA ASP A 124 -8.30 -3.82 16.43
C ASP A 124 -6.89 -4.04 15.84
N ALA A 125 -6.04 -3.04 16.00
CA ALA A 125 -4.68 -3.04 15.47
C ALA A 125 -3.85 -2.04 16.27
N LYS A 126 -2.53 -2.02 16.05
CA LYS A 126 -1.62 -1.15 16.84
C LYS A 126 -1.81 0.33 16.53
N GLU A 127 -1.85 0.68 15.26
CA GLU A 127 -2.01 2.09 14.86
C GLU A 127 -2.67 2.15 13.48
N PRO A 128 -3.95 1.75 13.39
CA PRO A 128 -4.60 1.63 12.10
C PRO A 128 -4.98 2.98 11.51
N VAL A 129 -4.84 3.09 10.18
CA VAL A 129 -5.27 4.27 9.43
C VAL A 129 -6.04 3.83 8.20
N ALA A 130 -6.82 4.75 7.66
CA ALA A 130 -7.37 4.64 6.32
C ALA A 130 -6.76 5.76 5.48
N TYR A 131 -6.94 5.68 4.18
CA TYR A 131 -6.34 6.63 3.25
C TYR A 131 -7.39 7.22 2.34
N THR A 132 -7.25 8.53 2.05
CA THR A 132 -7.94 9.16 0.94
C THR A 132 -6.89 9.56 -0.07
N CYS A 133 -7.21 9.46 -1.35
CA CYS A 133 -6.28 9.77 -2.42
C CYS A 133 -6.90 10.85 -3.33
N LEU A 134 -6.09 11.84 -3.67
CA LEU A 134 -6.49 12.93 -4.53
C LEU A 134 -5.48 13.05 -5.67
N LEU A 135 -6.00 13.39 -6.85
CA LEU A 135 -5.12 13.74 -7.95
C LEU A 135 -4.69 15.18 -7.77
N TYR A 136 -3.39 15.36 -7.56
CA TYR A 136 -2.84 16.70 -7.40
C TYR A 136 -2.55 17.28 -8.78
N THR A 137 -3.26 18.36 -9.12
CA THR A 137 -2.95 19.14 -10.29
C THR A 137 -2.45 20.49 -9.81
N SER A 138 -1.25 20.89 -10.25
CA SER A 138 -0.77 22.23 -9.98
C SER A 138 -1.81 23.22 -10.46
N PRO A 139 -2.16 24.22 -9.64
CA PRO A 139 -3.03 25.24 -10.14
C PRO A 139 -2.39 25.89 -11.36
N SER A 140 -3.15 26.00 -12.41
CA SER A 140 -2.67 26.70 -13.60
C SER A 140 -2.30 28.12 -13.22
N PRO A 141 -1.14 28.60 -13.64
CA PRO A 141 -0.81 30.00 -13.44
C PRO A 141 -1.79 30.91 -14.16
#